data_da688c6867ab30cd14d5e9a508d2c4e5
#
_entry.id   da688c6867ab30cd14d5e9a508d2c4e5
#
_cell.length_a   1.000
_cell.length_b   1.000
_cell.length_c   1.000
_cell.angle_alpha   90.00
_cell.angle_beta   90.00
_cell.angle_gamma   90.00
#
_symmetry.space_group_name_H-M   'P 1'
#
loop_
_entity.id
_entity.type
_entity.pdbx_description
1 polymer ?
#
loop_
_entity_poly.entity_id
_entity_poly.type
_entity_poly.pdbx_seq_one_letter_code
_entity_poly.pdbx_strand_id
1 'polypeptide(L)'
;MAKILIIEDDLTFSQLLEGFLKKHGHEPVIVHDVKNAFKLLSQDEFQLLLIDYRLPDGNGFDILAHVREKGLHSPIVIMTSFNDVRTAVKSIQLGAMDYITKPVNPDELLMIINSALDKKDIPDTKDTVEHSDFIKGKSATADKLYAHIDLVAPTDMSVIIQGESGTGKEYAARTVHTQSKRNGKPFIAIDCGALSKDLAASELFGHVKGAFTGAVSDKKGQFEAADGGTLFLDEVGNLSYEVQVKLLRALQERIIQPLGSNKRIPVDVRIITATNDDLLNSIQQGEFREDLYHRLNEFKILLPALRERDKDLELFIEHFIKLSNKELDRNVKHLAPAVKSLLLNYDWPGNLRELKNVIKRMVLLTPGDTAEMESLPDEMILAIKQSPKPGGSDLKAINESNEKTLIIETLIKVKYNKSKAAKLLNIDRKTLYSKMERYEIE
;
A
#
# COMPACT_ATOMS: atom_id res chain seq x y z
N MET A 1 13.48 -22.69 18.62
CA MET A 1 13.67 -21.89 19.86
C MET A 1 14.59 -20.75 19.49
N ALA A 2 14.13 -19.51 19.51
CA ALA A 2 14.89 -18.34 19.09
C ALA A 2 15.22 -17.46 20.28
N LYS A 3 16.44 -16.90 20.32
CA LYS A 3 16.89 -15.94 21.33
C LYS A 3 16.48 -14.54 20.90
N ILE A 4 15.57 -13.90 21.64
CA ILE A 4 14.97 -12.62 21.29
C ILE A 4 15.34 -11.57 22.33
N LEU A 5 15.92 -10.45 21.91
CA LEU A 5 16.23 -9.32 22.80
C LEU A 5 15.05 -8.36 22.85
N ILE A 6 14.53 -8.10 24.05
CA ILE A 6 13.51 -7.10 24.34
C ILE A 6 14.19 -5.91 24.99
N ILE A 7 14.00 -4.71 24.42
CA ILE A 7 14.54 -3.46 24.94
C ILE A 7 13.35 -2.55 25.22
N GLU A 8 12.98 -2.47 26.50
CA GLU A 8 11.73 -1.85 26.96
C GLU A 8 11.92 -1.33 28.40
N ASP A 9 11.61 -0.06 28.63
CA ASP A 9 11.77 0.58 29.95
C ASP A 9 10.61 0.28 30.90
N ASP A 10 9.40 0.01 30.37
CA ASP A 10 8.26 -0.41 31.19
C ASP A 10 8.42 -1.86 31.65
N LEU A 11 8.65 -2.01 32.97
CA LEU A 11 8.84 -3.32 33.61
C LEU A 11 7.63 -4.23 33.49
N THR A 12 6.42 -3.68 33.53
CA THR A 12 5.19 -4.46 33.45
C THR A 12 5.00 -4.99 32.02
N PHE A 13 5.22 -4.13 31.05
CA PHE A 13 5.07 -4.49 29.65
C PHE A 13 6.18 -5.45 29.18
N SER A 14 7.42 -5.26 29.60
CA SER A 14 8.53 -6.17 29.30
C SER A 14 8.30 -7.57 29.88
N GLN A 15 7.77 -7.71 31.10
CA GLN A 15 7.38 -8.99 31.69
C GLN A 15 6.23 -9.67 30.94
N LEU A 16 5.26 -8.89 30.44
CA LEU A 16 4.16 -9.41 29.63
C LEU A 16 4.68 -9.98 28.31
N LEU A 17 5.58 -9.26 27.63
CA LEU A 17 6.25 -9.74 26.41
C LEU A 17 7.11 -10.98 26.69
N GLU A 18 7.82 -11.01 27.81
CA GLU A 18 8.60 -12.17 28.23
C GLU A 18 7.74 -13.42 28.38
N GLY A 19 6.63 -13.30 29.14
CA GLY A 19 5.67 -14.39 29.32
C GLY A 19 5.06 -14.88 27.99
N PHE A 20 4.73 -13.95 27.12
CA PHE A 20 4.20 -14.25 25.80
C PHE A 20 5.21 -15.03 24.94
N LEU A 21 6.45 -14.57 24.84
CA LEU A 21 7.50 -15.23 24.05
C LEU A 21 7.86 -16.60 24.59
N LYS A 22 7.98 -16.77 25.92
CA LYS A 22 8.21 -18.07 26.56
C LYS A 22 7.09 -19.08 26.25
N LYS A 23 5.82 -18.62 26.28
CA LYS A 23 4.66 -19.45 25.93
C LYS A 23 4.73 -19.96 24.50
N HIS A 24 5.33 -19.19 23.59
CA HIS A 24 5.50 -19.58 22.18
C HIS A 24 6.85 -20.23 21.87
N GLY A 25 7.61 -20.67 22.89
CA GLY A 25 8.81 -21.48 22.70
C GLY A 25 10.08 -20.70 22.34
N HIS A 26 10.12 -19.39 22.65
CA HIS A 26 11.30 -18.54 22.44
C HIS A 26 12.04 -18.27 23.76
N GLU A 27 13.30 -17.80 23.65
CA GLU A 27 14.15 -17.42 24.77
C GLU A 27 14.31 -15.89 24.81
N PRO A 28 13.45 -15.17 25.57
CA PRO A 28 13.55 -13.73 25.69
C PRO A 28 14.66 -13.32 26.66
N VAL A 29 15.40 -12.27 26.29
CA VAL A 29 16.35 -11.55 27.13
C VAL A 29 15.88 -10.09 27.22
N ILE A 30 15.78 -9.53 28.43
CA ILE A 30 15.24 -8.18 28.66
C ILE A 30 16.35 -7.24 29.09
N VAL A 31 16.32 -6.03 28.52
CA VAL A 31 17.07 -4.86 29.01
C VAL A 31 16.18 -3.61 28.98
N HIS A 32 16.48 -2.64 29.81
CA HIS A 32 15.59 -1.49 30.02
C HIS A 32 16.19 -0.15 29.55
N ASP A 33 17.37 -0.17 28.96
CA ASP A 33 18.09 1.03 28.53
C ASP A 33 19.02 0.73 27.34
N VAL A 34 19.41 1.78 26.60
CA VAL A 34 20.29 1.72 25.42
C VAL A 34 21.69 1.21 25.78
N LYS A 35 22.21 1.62 26.92
CA LYS A 35 23.59 1.29 27.35
C LYS A 35 23.75 -0.21 27.61
N ASN A 36 22.81 -0.84 28.29
CA ASN A 36 22.79 -2.27 28.51
C ASN A 36 22.50 -3.05 27.22
N ALA A 37 21.65 -2.52 26.33
CA ALA A 37 21.44 -3.09 25.02
C ALA A 37 22.75 -3.17 24.22
N PHE A 38 23.52 -2.11 24.11
CA PHE A 38 24.82 -2.11 23.42
C PHE A 38 25.82 -3.10 24.03
N LYS A 39 25.82 -3.24 25.35
CA LYS A 39 26.70 -4.22 26.04
C LYS A 39 26.32 -5.64 25.62
N LEU A 40 25.05 -5.99 25.66
CA LEU A 40 24.60 -7.34 25.30
C LEU A 40 24.80 -7.63 23.81
N LEU A 41 24.50 -6.68 22.92
CA LEU A 41 24.72 -6.81 21.47
C LEU A 41 26.20 -6.97 21.09
N SER A 42 27.13 -6.63 21.99
CA SER A 42 28.55 -6.89 21.79
C SER A 42 29.03 -8.25 22.32
N GLN A 43 28.21 -8.95 23.09
CA GLN A 43 28.55 -10.22 23.74
C GLN A 43 27.80 -11.42 23.17
N ASP A 44 26.59 -11.19 22.72
CA ASP A 44 25.63 -12.22 22.31
C ASP A 44 25.01 -11.89 20.94
N GLU A 45 24.64 -12.94 20.20
CA GLU A 45 23.84 -12.81 18.98
C GLU A 45 22.36 -13.08 19.28
N PHE A 46 21.49 -12.26 18.69
CA PHE A 46 20.03 -12.38 18.82
C PHE A 46 19.41 -12.56 17.45
N GLN A 47 18.41 -13.47 17.37
CA GLN A 47 17.70 -13.76 16.14
C GLN A 47 16.58 -12.75 15.84
N LEU A 48 16.19 -11.96 16.83
CA LEU A 48 15.22 -10.86 16.68
C LEU A 48 15.43 -9.85 17.81
N LEU A 49 15.27 -8.56 17.50
CA LEU A 49 15.25 -7.48 18.47
C LEU A 49 13.86 -6.83 18.46
N LEU A 50 13.24 -6.73 19.64
CA LEU A 50 12.02 -5.94 19.88
C LEU A 50 12.44 -4.71 20.68
N ILE A 51 12.31 -3.52 20.10
CA ILE A 51 12.90 -2.29 20.67
C ILE A 51 11.81 -1.25 20.88
N ASP A 52 11.63 -0.75 22.10
CA ASP A 52 10.82 0.45 22.30
C ASP A 52 11.49 1.67 21.66
N TYR A 53 10.68 2.48 21.04
CA TYR A 53 11.16 3.74 20.47
C TYR A 53 11.65 4.70 21.56
N ARG A 54 10.99 4.77 22.72
CA ARG A 54 11.33 5.67 23.82
C ARG A 54 12.05 4.92 24.92
N LEU A 55 13.30 5.27 25.16
CA LEU A 55 14.13 4.69 26.21
C LEU A 55 14.70 5.80 27.12
N PRO A 56 14.98 5.53 28.39
CA PRO A 56 15.36 6.56 29.37
C PRO A 56 16.68 7.27 29.06
N ASP A 57 17.60 6.62 28.34
CA ASP A 57 18.94 7.12 27.99
C ASP A 57 19.18 7.30 26.51
N GLY A 58 18.11 7.23 25.66
CA GLY A 58 18.18 7.40 24.22
C GLY A 58 16.88 7.04 23.52
N ASN A 59 16.98 6.58 22.28
CA ASN A 59 15.81 6.12 21.52
C ASN A 59 16.13 4.86 20.73
N GLY A 60 15.08 4.15 20.29
CA GLY A 60 15.21 2.90 19.55
C GLY A 60 15.99 3.02 18.24
N PHE A 61 16.04 4.21 17.62
CA PHE A 61 16.83 4.44 16.41
C PHE A 61 18.33 4.44 16.67
N ASP A 62 18.77 4.84 17.86
CA ASP A 62 20.20 4.80 18.24
C ASP A 62 20.69 3.34 18.24
N ILE A 63 19.86 2.43 18.72
CA ILE A 63 20.16 0.99 18.73
C ILE A 63 20.12 0.42 17.30
N LEU A 64 19.12 0.80 16.52
CA LEU A 64 19.00 0.38 15.12
C LEU A 64 20.23 0.81 14.30
N ALA A 65 20.65 2.07 14.42
CA ALA A 65 21.84 2.59 13.75
C ALA A 65 23.10 1.81 14.17
N HIS A 66 23.28 1.58 15.46
CA HIS A 66 24.42 0.84 15.99
C HIS A 66 24.49 -0.61 15.48
N VAL A 67 23.37 -1.31 15.43
CA VAL A 67 23.29 -2.68 14.89
C VAL A 67 23.68 -2.71 13.41
N ARG A 68 23.22 -1.74 12.63
CA ARG A 68 23.53 -1.63 11.19
C ARG A 68 24.99 -1.22 10.93
N GLU A 69 25.55 -0.27 11.71
CA GLU A 69 26.95 0.13 11.62
C GLU A 69 27.92 -1.02 11.93
N LYS A 70 27.55 -1.92 12.83
CA LYS A 70 28.33 -3.14 13.14
C LYS A 70 28.14 -4.27 12.13
N GLY A 71 27.35 -4.10 11.10
CA GLY A 71 27.09 -5.14 10.11
C GLY A 71 26.25 -6.31 10.65
N LEU A 72 25.53 -6.13 11.75
CA LEU A 72 24.64 -7.14 12.30
C LEU A 72 23.33 -7.13 11.52
N HIS A 73 22.92 -8.28 11.01
CA HIS A 73 21.73 -8.43 10.15
C HIS A 73 20.49 -8.91 10.90
N SER A 74 20.53 -8.97 12.23
CA SER A 74 19.36 -9.36 13.02
C SER A 74 18.12 -8.52 12.66
N PRO A 75 16.96 -9.13 12.43
CA PRO A 75 15.71 -8.41 12.23
C PRO A 75 15.36 -7.58 13.47
N ILE A 76 14.89 -6.36 13.24
CA ILE A 76 14.55 -5.39 14.27
C ILE A 76 13.11 -4.95 14.07
N VAL A 77 12.32 -5.02 15.15
CA VAL A 77 10.96 -4.50 15.22
C VAL A 77 10.90 -3.37 16.21
N ILE A 78 10.42 -2.20 15.77
CA ILE A 78 10.27 -1.03 16.65
C ILE A 78 8.86 -1.02 17.25
N MET A 79 8.75 -0.90 18.57
CA MET A 79 7.49 -0.72 19.27
C MET A 79 7.27 0.77 19.54
N THR A 80 6.11 1.32 19.17
CA THR A 80 5.82 2.76 19.28
C THR A 80 4.39 3.03 19.73
N SER A 81 4.10 4.22 20.26
CA SER A 81 2.75 4.60 20.68
C SER A 81 1.86 4.94 19.49
N PHE A 82 0.56 4.71 19.61
CA PHE A 82 -0.48 4.77 18.57
C PHE A 82 -0.53 6.07 17.73
N ASN A 83 0.02 7.18 18.19
CA ASN A 83 -0.07 8.49 17.51
C ASN A 83 1.19 8.88 16.74
N ASP A 84 2.16 7.97 16.56
CA ASP A 84 3.46 8.34 15.98
C ASP A 84 3.74 7.60 14.65
N VAL A 85 2.87 7.81 13.67
CA VAL A 85 3.04 7.29 12.30
C VAL A 85 4.38 7.70 11.69
N ARG A 86 4.91 8.89 12.06
CA ARG A 86 6.22 9.36 11.56
C ARG A 86 7.37 8.49 12.07
N THR A 87 7.31 8.09 13.32
CA THR A 87 8.30 7.17 13.92
C THR A 87 8.23 5.80 13.27
N ALA A 88 7.04 5.28 13.00
CA ALA A 88 6.84 4.01 12.30
C ALA A 88 7.47 4.01 10.90
N VAL A 89 7.18 5.01 10.09
CA VAL A 89 7.75 5.17 8.74
C VAL A 89 9.28 5.31 8.82
N LYS A 90 9.79 6.11 9.76
CA LYS A 90 11.22 6.33 9.94
C LYS A 90 11.95 5.07 10.39
N SER A 91 11.33 4.20 11.19
CA SER A 91 11.93 2.94 11.61
C SER A 91 12.23 2.03 10.41
N ILE A 92 11.29 1.88 9.49
CA ILE A 92 11.46 1.09 8.26
C ILE A 92 12.56 1.70 7.37
N GLN A 93 12.58 3.03 7.21
CA GLN A 93 13.61 3.73 6.43
C GLN A 93 15.01 3.54 6.98
N LEU A 94 15.16 3.42 8.31
CA LEU A 94 16.44 3.18 8.97
C LEU A 94 16.84 1.70 8.97
N GLY A 95 16.03 0.82 8.40
CA GLY A 95 16.33 -0.60 8.24
C GLY A 95 15.75 -1.48 9.34
N ALA A 96 14.72 -1.01 10.07
CA ALA A 96 13.89 -1.92 10.84
C ALA A 96 13.12 -2.84 9.88
N MET A 97 12.92 -4.07 10.29
CA MET A 97 12.13 -5.02 9.52
C MET A 97 10.65 -4.67 9.54
N ASP A 98 10.16 -4.24 10.70
CA ASP A 98 8.76 -3.88 10.91
C ASP A 98 8.61 -2.95 12.12
N TYR A 99 7.39 -2.48 12.36
CA TYR A 99 7.02 -1.75 13.57
C TYR A 99 5.70 -2.27 14.13
N ILE A 100 5.49 -2.06 15.43
CA ILE A 100 4.25 -2.44 16.13
C ILE A 100 3.76 -1.27 16.97
N THR A 101 2.45 -1.02 16.97
CA THR A 101 1.88 0.07 17.77
C THR A 101 1.42 -0.45 19.13
N LYS A 102 1.72 0.31 20.20
CA LYS A 102 1.22 0.06 21.55
C LYS A 102 -0.20 0.66 21.71
N PRO A 103 -1.20 -0.09 22.24
CA PRO A 103 -1.08 -1.42 22.86
C PRO A 103 -0.86 -2.52 21.83
N VAL A 104 0.09 -3.41 22.09
CA VAL A 104 0.50 -4.48 21.19
C VAL A 104 -0.59 -5.54 21.10
N ASN A 105 -1.03 -5.82 19.88
CA ASN A 105 -1.93 -6.95 19.60
C ASN A 105 -1.12 -8.26 19.61
N PRO A 106 -1.46 -9.25 20.45
CA PRO A 106 -0.71 -10.50 20.53
C PRO A 106 -0.61 -11.29 19.22
N ASP A 107 -1.69 -11.29 18.41
CA ASP A 107 -1.72 -12.02 17.14
C ASP A 107 -0.83 -11.34 16.10
N GLU A 108 -0.83 -10.00 16.06
CA GLU A 108 0.06 -9.22 15.21
C GLU A 108 1.54 -9.41 15.60
N LEU A 109 1.84 -9.39 16.89
CA LEU A 109 3.19 -9.64 17.38
C LEU A 109 3.68 -11.04 16.98
N LEU A 110 2.84 -12.06 17.14
CA LEU A 110 3.19 -13.43 16.77
C LEU A 110 3.45 -13.57 15.27
N MET A 111 2.64 -12.92 14.44
CA MET A 111 2.81 -12.90 12.98
C MET A 111 4.14 -12.25 12.58
N ILE A 112 4.50 -11.12 13.18
CA ILE A 112 5.77 -10.42 12.92
C ILE A 112 6.96 -11.25 13.39
N ILE A 113 6.89 -11.88 14.57
CA ILE A 113 7.95 -12.76 15.08
C ILE A 113 8.18 -13.95 14.15
N ASN A 114 7.13 -14.63 13.73
CA ASN A 114 7.24 -15.75 12.80
C ASN A 114 7.86 -15.30 11.47
N SER A 115 7.41 -14.20 10.91
CA SER A 115 7.99 -13.62 9.70
C SER A 115 9.48 -13.25 9.85
N ALA A 116 9.88 -12.80 11.04
CA ALA A 116 11.27 -12.46 11.33
C ALA A 116 12.17 -13.68 11.44
N LEU A 117 11.65 -14.77 11.99
CA LEU A 117 12.41 -15.99 12.30
C LEU A 117 12.42 -17.00 11.15
N ASP A 118 11.45 -16.99 10.24
CA ASP A 118 11.37 -17.87 9.07
C ASP A 118 12.36 -17.52 7.95
N LYS A 119 13.09 -16.42 8.06
CA LYS A 119 14.18 -16.08 7.15
C LYS A 119 15.42 -16.93 7.48
N LYS A 120 15.46 -18.16 6.97
CA LYS A 120 16.73 -18.87 6.76
C LYS A 120 17.60 -18.04 5.82
N ASP A 121 18.88 -17.91 6.21
CA ASP A 121 20.00 -17.32 5.47
C ASP A 121 19.76 -17.19 3.96
N ILE A 122 19.47 -15.97 3.53
CA ILE A 122 19.55 -15.61 2.11
C ILE A 122 20.85 -14.81 1.98
N PRO A 123 21.88 -15.36 1.26
CA PRO A 123 23.02 -14.56 0.88
C PRO A 123 22.54 -13.39 0.02
N ASP A 124 23.25 -12.27 0.11
CA ASP A 124 23.08 -11.08 -0.74
C ASP A 124 22.86 -11.47 -2.21
N THR A 125 21.63 -11.69 -2.58
CA THR A 125 21.19 -11.75 -3.96
C THR A 125 20.19 -10.62 -4.15
N LYS A 126 20.69 -9.62 -4.86
CA LYS A 126 19.95 -8.58 -5.55
C LYS A 126 18.51 -9.02 -5.85
N ASP A 127 17.57 -8.19 -5.44
CA ASP A 127 16.20 -8.06 -5.91
C ASP A 127 15.73 -9.09 -6.95
N THR A 128 15.48 -10.31 -6.50
CA THR A 128 14.54 -11.19 -7.16
C THR A 128 13.38 -11.42 -6.20
N VAL A 129 12.52 -10.40 -6.10
CA VAL A 129 11.12 -10.64 -5.73
C VAL A 129 10.65 -11.63 -6.78
N GLU A 130 10.46 -12.89 -6.36
CA GLU A 130 9.86 -13.89 -7.22
C GLU A 130 8.54 -13.33 -7.74
N HIS A 131 8.48 -13.11 -9.05
CA HIS A 131 7.29 -12.64 -9.77
C HIS A 131 6.15 -13.69 -9.78
N SER A 132 6.11 -14.62 -8.81
CA SER A 132 5.12 -15.68 -8.68
C SER A 132 3.74 -15.19 -8.21
N ASP A 133 3.66 -13.98 -7.69
CA ASP A 133 2.44 -13.48 -7.05
C ASP A 133 1.44 -12.84 -8.01
N PHE A 134 1.77 -12.75 -9.29
CA PHE A 134 0.88 -12.14 -10.27
C PHE A 134 0.55 -13.06 -11.45
N ILE A 135 -0.73 -13.09 -11.81
CA ILE A 135 -1.22 -13.83 -12.96
C ILE A 135 -1.60 -12.87 -14.09
N LYS A 136 -1.16 -13.21 -15.28
CA LYS A 136 -1.64 -12.58 -16.52
C LYS A 136 -3.11 -12.95 -16.73
N GLY A 137 -3.99 -11.95 -16.86
CA GLY A 137 -5.38 -12.15 -17.24
C GLY A 137 -5.49 -12.78 -18.64
N LYS A 138 -6.64 -13.39 -18.92
CA LYS A 138 -6.98 -14.04 -20.20
C LYS A 138 -8.14 -13.36 -20.90
N SER A 139 -8.64 -12.25 -20.36
CA SER A 139 -9.70 -11.48 -21.00
C SER A 139 -9.18 -10.70 -22.21
N ALA A 140 -10.07 -10.35 -23.14
CA ALA A 140 -9.73 -9.48 -24.28
C ALA A 140 -9.16 -8.13 -23.84
N THR A 141 -9.57 -7.66 -22.65
CA THR A 141 -9.06 -6.43 -22.04
C THR A 141 -7.62 -6.61 -21.55
N ALA A 142 -7.31 -7.76 -20.95
CA ALA A 142 -5.95 -8.12 -20.57
C ALA A 142 -5.05 -8.26 -21.80
N ASP A 143 -5.51 -8.91 -22.89
CA ASP A 143 -4.74 -9.05 -24.12
C ASP A 143 -4.36 -7.70 -24.71
N LYS A 144 -5.28 -6.73 -24.74
CA LYS A 144 -4.99 -5.35 -25.19
C LYS A 144 -3.95 -4.67 -24.30
N LEU A 145 -4.07 -4.82 -23.00
CA LEU A 145 -3.10 -4.27 -22.02
C LEU A 145 -1.70 -4.82 -22.30
N TYR A 146 -1.56 -6.13 -22.43
CA TYR A 146 -0.25 -6.75 -22.66
C TYR A 146 0.30 -6.43 -24.06
N ALA A 147 -0.54 -6.31 -25.08
CA ALA A 147 -0.10 -5.84 -26.40
C ALA A 147 0.50 -4.41 -26.33
N HIS A 148 -0.07 -3.50 -25.54
CA HIS A 148 0.51 -2.18 -25.30
C HIS A 148 1.83 -2.25 -24.52
N ILE A 149 1.93 -3.13 -23.53
CA ILE A 149 3.17 -3.35 -22.78
C ILE A 149 4.26 -3.89 -23.72
N ASP A 150 3.96 -4.92 -24.51
CA ASP A 150 4.91 -5.56 -25.43
C ASP A 150 5.40 -4.55 -26.52
N LEU A 151 4.53 -3.62 -26.93
CA LEU A 151 4.86 -2.58 -27.90
C LEU A 151 5.83 -1.53 -27.30
N VAL A 152 5.57 -1.06 -26.09
CA VAL A 152 6.32 0.06 -25.48
C VAL A 152 7.57 -0.41 -24.73
N ALA A 153 7.60 -1.63 -24.23
CA ALA A 153 8.68 -2.13 -23.39
C ALA A 153 10.07 -2.00 -24.07
N PRO A 154 10.28 -2.37 -25.36
CA PRO A 154 11.61 -2.30 -25.99
C PRO A 154 12.06 -0.87 -26.32
N THR A 155 11.24 0.15 -26.10
CA THR A 155 11.55 1.56 -26.34
C THR A 155 12.09 2.24 -25.09
N ASP A 156 12.68 3.44 -25.23
CA ASP A 156 13.05 4.30 -24.11
C ASP A 156 11.99 5.39 -23.81
N MET A 157 10.81 5.28 -24.39
CA MET A 157 9.71 6.22 -24.17
C MET A 157 9.30 6.25 -22.70
N SER A 158 8.94 7.42 -22.21
CA SER A 158 8.26 7.61 -20.93
C SER A 158 6.86 7.02 -21.00
N VAL A 159 6.40 6.37 -19.93
CA VAL A 159 5.11 5.70 -19.89
C VAL A 159 4.27 6.23 -18.75
N ILE A 160 3.03 6.62 -19.02
CA ILE A 160 2.00 6.87 -17.99
C ILE A 160 1.08 5.66 -17.89
N ILE A 161 0.99 5.09 -16.70
CA ILE A 161 0.05 4.01 -16.37
C ILE A 161 -1.10 4.62 -15.56
N GLN A 162 -2.29 4.70 -16.16
CA GLN A 162 -3.47 5.26 -15.52
C GLN A 162 -4.46 4.14 -15.16
N GLY A 163 -5.02 4.20 -13.95
CA GLY A 163 -6.03 3.26 -13.48
C GLY A 163 -6.35 3.48 -12.00
N GLU A 164 -7.48 2.95 -11.57
CA GLU A 164 -7.91 3.05 -10.17
C GLU A 164 -6.88 2.50 -9.19
N SER A 165 -7.01 2.88 -7.90
CA SER A 165 -6.15 2.33 -6.84
C SER A 165 -6.33 0.81 -6.76
N GLY A 166 -5.22 0.09 -6.54
CA GLY A 166 -5.26 -1.38 -6.39
C GLY A 166 -5.41 -2.18 -7.68
N THR A 167 -5.39 -1.57 -8.88
CA THR A 167 -5.53 -2.28 -10.18
C THR A 167 -4.28 -3.03 -10.63
N GLY A 168 -3.12 -2.80 -9.97
CA GLY A 168 -1.83 -3.43 -10.31
C GLY A 168 -0.92 -2.58 -11.17
N LYS A 169 -0.95 -1.24 -11.05
CA LYS A 169 -0.13 -0.30 -11.81
C LYS A 169 1.38 -0.57 -11.67
N GLU A 170 1.85 -0.83 -10.45
CA GLU A 170 3.26 -1.16 -10.20
C GLU A 170 3.69 -2.45 -10.92
N TYR A 171 2.83 -3.47 -10.93
CA TYR A 171 3.11 -4.70 -11.66
C TYR A 171 3.25 -4.44 -13.17
N ALA A 172 2.36 -3.65 -13.75
CA ALA A 172 2.46 -3.28 -15.16
C ALA A 172 3.77 -2.53 -15.44
N ALA A 173 4.19 -1.62 -14.55
CA ALA A 173 5.48 -0.92 -14.64
C ALA A 173 6.68 -1.88 -14.59
N ARG A 174 6.66 -2.85 -13.65
CA ARG A 174 7.69 -3.89 -13.56
C ARG A 174 7.73 -4.76 -14.81
N THR A 175 6.57 -5.10 -15.36
CA THR A 175 6.48 -5.88 -16.62
C THR A 175 7.08 -5.10 -17.79
N VAL A 176 6.79 -3.81 -17.92
CA VAL A 176 7.42 -2.93 -18.93
C VAL A 176 8.95 -2.93 -18.76
N HIS A 177 9.45 -2.83 -17.53
CA HIS A 177 10.89 -2.84 -17.24
C HIS A 177 11.53 -4.19 -17.59
N THR A 178 10.95 -5.31 -17.14
CA THR A 178 11.52 -6.65 -17.38
C THR A 178 11.53 -7.06 -18.84
N GLN A 179 10.62 -6.54 -19.66
CA GLN A 179 10.59 -6.75 -21.10
C GLN A 179 11.39 -5.69 -21.89
N SER A 180 12.02 -4.74 -21.20
CA SER A 180 12.77 -3.67 -21.84
C SER A 180 14.25 -4.04 -22.09
N LYS A 181 14.96 -3.18 -22.83
CA LYS A 181 16.42 -3.26 -22.98
C LYS A 181 17.17 -3.02 -21.67
N ARG A 182 16.47 -2.54 -20.63
CA ARG A 182 17.02 -2.28 -19.29
C ARG A 182 16.73 -3.42 -18.30
N ASN A 183 16.29 -4.57 -18.81
CA ASN A 183 16.13 -5.78 -17.99
C ASN A 183 17.44 -6.12 -17.27
N GLY A 184 17.37 -6.43 -15.97
CA GLY A 184 18.53 -6.68 -15.11
C GLY A 184 19.30 -5.42 -14.66
N LYS A 185 18.84 -4.21 -15.03
CA LYS A 185 19.27 -2.93 -14.49
C LYS A 185 18.39 -2.53 -13.30
N PRO A 186 18.79 -1.52 -12.50
CA PRO A 186 17.97 -1.08 -11.36
C PRO A 186 16.54 -0.70 -11.76
N PHE A 187 15.56 -1.18 -11.00
CA PHE A 187 14.17 -0.71 -11.02
C PHE A 187 13.87 -0.09 -9.66
N ILE A 188 13.81 1.22 -9.61
CA ILE A 188 13.54 1.96 -8.38
C ILE A 188 12.08 2.43 -8.40
N ALA A 189 11.30 2.03 -7.40
CA ALA A 189 9.91 2.44 -7.25
C ALA A 189 9.78 3.45 -6.10
N ILE A 190 9.03 4.52 -6.33
CA ILE A 190 8.76 5.58 -5.36
C ILE A 190 7.26 5.86 -5.36
N ASP A 191 6.65 5.82 -4.19
CA ASP A 191 5.30 6.32 -3.95
C ASP A 191 5.37 7.82 -3.61
N CYS A 192 4.96 8.68 -4.57
CA CYS A 192 4.96 10.13 -4.39
C CYS A 192 3.88 10.59 -3.39
N GLY A 193 2.83 9.80 -3.17
CA GLY A 193 1.78 10.08 -2.18
C GLY A 193 2.26 9.87 -0.74
N ALA A 194 3.17 8.93 -0.53
CA ALA A 194 3.77 8.66 0.78
C ALA A 194 4.87 9.67 1.17
N LEU A 195 5.41 10.43 0.21
CA LEU A 195 6.44 11.42 0.48
C LEU A 195 5.85 12.73 1.00
N SER A 196 6.40 13.25 2.10
CA SER A 196 6.08 14.62 2.50
C SER A 196 6.58 15.60 1.43
N LYS A 197 5.81 16.67 1.17
CA LYS A 197 6.14 17.68 0.14
C LYS A 197 7.55 18.25 0.30
N ASP A 198 8.02 18.39 1.54
CA ASP A 198 9.34 18.93 1.88
C ASP A 198 10.48 17.95 1.60
N LEU A 199 10.22 16.63 1.70
CA LEU A 199 11.23 15.60 1.51
C LEU A 199 11.28 15.04 0.09
N ALA A 200 10.22 15.17 -0.68
CA ALA A 200 10.14 14.61 -2.03
C ALA A 200 11.30 15.02 -2.94
N ALA A 201 11.69 16.29 -2.91
CA ALA A 201 12.83 16.78 -3.67
C ALA A 201 14.16 16.15 -3.22
N SER A 202 14.34 15.98 -1.90
CA SER A 202 15.53 15.36 -1.31
C SER A 202 15.60 13.86 -1.64
N GLU A 203 14.47 13.16 -1.59
CA GLU A 203 14.41 11.73 -1.96
C GLU A 203 14.72 11.52 -3.44
N LEU A 204 14.12 12.30 -4.32
CA LEU A 204 14.28 12.15 -5.76
C LEU A 204 15.67 12.56 -6.25
N PHE A 205 16.16 13.74 -5.83
CA PHE A 205 17.36 14.36 -6.41
C PHE A 205 18.57 14.30 -5.50
N GLY A 206 18.43 13.91 -4.23
CA GLY A 206 19.49 13.92 -3.22
C GLY A 206 19.71 15.31 -2.62
N HIS A 207 20.58 15.36 -1.61
CA HIS A 207 21.00 16.61 -0.97
C HIS A 207 22.43 16.53 -0.45
N VAL A 208 23.05 17.69 -0.27
CA VAL A 208 24.31 17.81 0.46
C VAL A 208 24.04 18.24 1.91
N LYS A 209 24.98 17.92 2.79
CA LYS A 209 24.93 18.33 4.19
C LYS A 209 24.67 19.84 4.32
N GLY A 210 23.71 20.21 5.16
CA GLY A 210 23.33 21.61 5.40
C GLY A 210 22.38 22.22 4.36
N ALA A 211 21.87 21.45 3.41
CA ALA A 211 20.93 21.94 2.38
C ALA A 211 19.59 22.43 2.95
N PHE A 212 19.17 21.89 4.07
CA PHE A 212 17.96 22.29 4.81
C PHE A 212 18.09 21.91 6.29
N THR A 213 17.17 22.39 7.13
CA THR A 213 17.13 22.01 8.57
C THR A 213 16.86 20.52 8.71
N GLY A 214 17.87 19.76 9.16
CA GLY A 214 17.83 18.29 9.25
C GLY A 214 18.70 17.55 8.22
N ALA A 215 19.34 18.22 7.29
CA ALA A 215 20.32 17.64 6.38
C ALA A 215 21.68 17.43 7.08
N VAL A 216 21.79 16.36 7.89
CA VAL A 216 22.96 16.05 8.73
C VAL A 216 24.13 15.48 7.92
N SER A 217 23.85 14.78 6.81
CA SER A 217 24.81 14.13 5.92
C SER A 217 24.42 14.31 4.46
N ASP A 218 25.34 14.02 3.55
CA ASP A 218 25.01 13.93 2.12
C ASP A 218 24.11 12.71 1.88
N LYS A 219 23.15 12.83 0.96
CA LYS A 219 22.26 11.75 0.54
C LYS A 219 22.19 11.69 -0.98
N LYS A 220 22.43 10.51 -1.55
CA LYS A 220 22.15 10.24 -2.97
C LYS A 220 20.67 10.17 -3.23
N GLY A 221 20.21 10.75 -4.33
CA GLY A 221 18.82 10.70 -4.76
C GLY A 221 18.48 9.44 -5.53
N GLN A 222 17.19 9.16 -5.64
CA GLN A 222 16.68 7.97 -6.33
C GLN A 222 16.94 8.02 -7.86
N PHE A 223 17.05 9.19 -8.44
CA PHE A 223 17.53 9.32 -9.84
C PHE A 223 18.95 8.78 -10.02
N GLU A 224 19.85 9.06 -9.07
CA GLU A 224 21.21 8.53 -9.10
C GLU A 224 21.24 7.02 -8.84
N ALA A 225 20.36 6.52 -7.96
CA ALA A 225 20.22 5.09 -7.68
C ALA A 225 19.63 4.31 -8.87
N ALA A 226 18.79 4.96 -9.68
CA ALA A 226 18.16 4.38 -10.87
C ALA A 226 19.01 4.50 -12.15
N ASP A 227 20.23 5.07 -12.06
CA ASP A 227 21.05 5.33 -13.24
C ASP A 227 21.34 4.07 -14.07
N GLY A 228 21.17 4.16 -15.38
CA GLY A 228 21.20 3.05 -16.33
C GLY A 228 19.94 2.17 -16.33
N GLY A 229 19.00 2.39 -15.39
CA GLY A 229 17.80 1.59 -15.17
C GLY A 229 16.49 2.32 -15.41
N THR A 230 15.50 2.04 -14.55
CA THR A 230 14.15 2.61 -14.63
C THR A 230 13.73 3.17 -13.27
N LEU A 231 13.18 4.38 -13.27
CA LEU A 231 12.54 5.00 -12.12
C LEU A 231 11.03 4.97 -12.32
N PHE A 232 10.34 4.32 -11.39
CA PHE A 232 8.87 4.26 -11.34
C PHE A 232 8.37 5.23 -10.28
N LEU A 233 7.50 6.16 -10.68
CA LEU A 233 6.88 7.16 -9.83
C LEU A 233 5.39 6.84 -9.71
N ASP A 234 4.97 6.27 -8.58
CA ASP A 234 3.54 6.07 -8.31
C ASP A 234 2.92 7.34 -7.75
N GLU A 235 1.66 7.56 -8.05
CA GLU A 235 0.89 8.74 -7.64
C GLU A 235 1.57 10.08 -7.99
N VAL A 236 2.08 10.19 -9.22
CA VAL A 236 2.85 11.35 -9.69
C VAL A 236 2.10 12.68 -9.57
N GLY A 237 0.77 12.66 -9.55
CA GLY A 237 -0.08 13.84 -9.33
C GLY A 237 0.12 14.52 -7.97
N ASN A 238 0.64 13.79 -6.98
CA ASN A 238 0.87 14.32 -5.62
C ASN A 238 2.16 15.15 -5.48
N LEU A 239 2.99 15.22 -6.52
CA LEU A 239 4.23 15.99 -6.49
C LEU A 239 3.97 17.48 -6.38
N SER A 240 4.69 18.17 -5.48
CA SER A 240 4.63 19.62 -5.39
C SER A 240 5.13 20.30 -6.66
N TYR A 241 4.65 21.52 -6.94
CA TYR A 241 5.01 22.28 -8.13
C TYR A 241 6.54 22.44 -8.29
N GLU A 242 7.28 22.65 -7.21
CA GLU A 242 8.74 22.76 -7.23
C GLU A 242 9.44 21.45 -7.67
N VAL A 243 8.91 20.32 -7.19
CA VAL A 243 9.42 18.99 -7.58
C VAL A 243 9.12 18.71 -9.05
N GLN A 244 7.93 19.08 -9.53
CA GLN A 244 7.55 18.96 -10.94
C GLN A 244 8.52 19.75 -11.85
N VAL A 245 8.94 20.97 -11.47
CA VAL A 245 9.93 21.76 -12.22
C VAL A 245 11.28 21.05 -12.30
N LYS A 246 11.77 20.49 -11.18
CA LYS A 246 13.03 19.75 -11.16
C LYS A 246 12.94 18.45 -11.95
N LEU A 247 11.82 17.75 -11.86
CA LEU A 247 11.55 16.53 -12.62
C LEU A 247 11.58 16.80 -14.13
N LEU A 248 10.91 17.86 -14.56
CA LEU A 248 10.93 18.27 -15.98
C LEU A 248 12.36 18.51 -16.49
N ARG A 249 13.17 19.24 -15.72
CA ARG A 249 14.59 19.48 -16.08
C ARG A 249 15.38 18.17 -16.16
N ALA A 250 15.20 17.26 -15.20
CA ALA A 250 15.88 15.97 -15.22
C ALA A 250 15.51 15.13 -16.45
N LEU A 251 14.25 15.20 -16.90
CA LEU A 251 13.76 14.53 -18.10
C LEU A 251 14.26 15.15 -19.41
N GLN A 252 14.44 16.48 -19.44
CA GLN A 252 14.85 17.19 -20.65
C GLN A 252 16.37 17.20 -20.82
N GLU A 253 17.09 17.51 -19.74
CA GLU A 253 18.55 17.70 -19.76
C GLU A 253 19.32 16.41 -19.46
N ARG A 254 18.64 15.37 -18.92
CA ARG A 254 19.27 14.15 -18.39
C ARG A 254 20.33 14.45 -17.31
N ILE A 255 20.10 15.50 -16.53
CA ILE A 255 20.98 15.97 -15.48
C ILE A 255 20.13 16.26 -14.25
N ILE A 256 20.61 15.82 -13.09
CA ILE A 256 20.06 16.18 -11.79
C ILE A 256 21.02 17.09 -11.03
N GLN A 257 20.45 17.82 -10.08
CA GLN A 257 21.20 18.68 -9.17
C GLN A 257 20.72 18.44 -7.74
N PRO A 258 21.57 17.89 -6.85
CA PRO A 258 21.22 17.71 -5.44
C PRO A 258 20.87 19.03 -4.75
N LEU A 259 19.96 18.99 -3.77
CA LEU A 259 19.60 20.18 -3.00
C LEU A 259 20.84 20.73 -2.26
N GLY A 260 20.95 22.06 -2.26
CA GLY A 260 22.10 22.74 -1.63
C GLY A 260 23.42 22.63 -2.41
N SER A 261 23.43 22.00 -3.59
CA SER A 261 24.63 21.83 -4.41
C SER A 261 24.45 22.45 -5.81
N ASN A 262 25.54 22.96 -6.37
CA ASN A 262 25.61 23.37 -7.78
C ASN A 262 26.17 22.26 -8.69
N LYS A 263 26.45 21.07 -8.15
CA LYS A 263 26.98 19.95 -8.90
C LYS A 263 25.91 19.38 -9.83
N ARG A 264 26.21 19.32 -11.12
CA ARG A 264 25.36 18.67 -12.13
C ARG A 264 25.79 17.22 -12.29
N ILE A 265 24.88 16.30 -12.14
CA ILE A 265 25.11 14.85 -12.23
C ILE A 265 24.32 14.34 -13.43
N PRO A 266 24.99 13.85 -14.49
CA PRO A 266 24.30 13.22 -15.61
C PRO A 266 23.68 11.91 -15.16
N VAL A 267 22.47 11.61 -15.66
CA VAL A 267 21.72 10.37 -15.35
C VAL A 267 21.04 9.86 -16.62
N ASP A 268 21.09 8.55 -16.83
CA ASP A 268 20.37 7.88 -17.90
C ASP A 268 19.27 6.98 -17.31
N VAL A 269 18.11 7.55 -17.08
CA VAL A 269 16.99 6.87 -16.40
C VAL A 269 15.76 6.86 -17.32
N ARG A 270 15.16 5.68 -17.52
CA ARG A 270 13.82 5.56 -18.12
C ARG A 270 12.78 5.88 -17.07
N ILE A 271 11.77 6.69 -17.41
CA ILE A 271 10.71 7.06 -16.49
C ILE A 271 9.42 6.30 -16.82
N ILE A 272 8.84 5.68 -15.81
CA ILE A 272 7.48 5.14 -15.83
C ILE A 272 6.72 5.81 -14.69
N THR A 273 5.55 6.34 -14.94
CA THR A 273 4.72 6.99 -13.93
C THR A 273 3.39 6.29 -13.80
N ALA A 274 2.79 6.34 -12.61
CA ALA A 274 1.43 5.87 -12.41
C ALA A 274 0.58 6.93 -11.71
N THR A 275 -0.71 6.91 -11.98
CA THR A 275 -1.69 7.79 -11.34
C THR A 275 -3.08 7.17 -11.36
N ASN A 276 -3.88 7.48 -10.34
CA ASN A 276 -5.32 7.27 -10.31
C ASN A 276 -6.09 8.54 -10.67
N ASP A 277 -5.41 9.69 -10.74
CA ASP A 277 -6.01 10.99 -10.99
C ASP A 277 -6.18 11.27 -12.48
N ASP A 278 -7.10 12.17 -12.78
CA ASP A 278 -7.18 12.82 -14.10
C ASP A 278 -6.20 14.01 -14.14
N LEU A 279 -4.97 13.75 -14.60
CA LEU A 279 -3.94 14.78 -14.72
C LEU A 279 -4.35 15.97 -15.61
N LEU A 280 -5.24 15.76 -16.58
CA LEU A 280 -5.75 16.86 -17.42
C LEU A 280 -6.63 17.81 -16.59
N ASN A 281 -7.43 17.28 -15.68
CA ASN A 281 -8.18 18.10 -14.73
C ASN A 281 -7.25 18.82 -13.75
N SER A 282 -6.20 18.14 -13.23
CA SER A 282 -5.19 18.76 -12.37
C SER A 282 -4.43 19.90 -13.07
N ILE A 283 -4.20 19.79 -14.39
CA ILE A 283 -3.61 20.89 -15.20
C ILE A 283 -4.56 22.09 -15.23
N GLN A 284 -5.86 21.87 -15.47
CA GLN A 284 -6.85 22.96 -15.49
C GLN A 284 -6.96 23.68 -14.13
N GLN A 285 -6.74 22.96 -13.03
CA GLN A 285 -6.75 23.50 -11.67
C GLN A 285 -5.41 24.17 -11.29
N GLY A 286 -4.37 24.08 -12.13
CA GLY A 286 -3.04 24.60 -11.87
C GLY A 286 -2.20 23.80 -10.87
N GLU A 287 -2.62 22.57 -10.55
CA GLU A 287 -1.95 21.68 -9.61
C GLU A 287 -0.85 20.85 -10.30
N PHE A 288 -0.98 20.62 -11.60
CA PHE A 288 -0.02 19.89 -12.41
C PHE A 288 0.42 20.69 -13.63
N ARG A 289 1.70 20.61 -13.99
CA ARG A 289 2.27 21.35 -15.12
C ARG A 289 1.96 20.66 -16.43
N GLU A 290 1.48 21.40 -17.41
CA GLU A 290 1.17 20.91 -18.76
C GLU A 290 2.43 20.42 -19.51
N ASP A 291 3.55 21.16 -19.38
CA ASP A 291 4.81 20.79 -20.01
C ASP A 291 5.40 19.48 -19.49
N LEU A 292 5.29 19.23 -18.17
CA LEU A 292 5.67 17.97 -17.57
C LEU A 292 4.75 16.81 -18.03
N TYR A 293 3.43 17.06 -18.06
CA TYR A 293 2.49 16.06 -18.56
C TYR A 293 2.85 15.58 -19.96
N HIS A 294 3.11 16.49 -20.90
CA HIS A 294 3.47 16.13 -22.27
C HIS A 294 4.79 15.36 -22.34
N ARG A 295 5.74 15.61 -21.45
CA ARG A 295 7.01 14.90 -21.39
C ARG A 295 6.88 13.51 -20.78
N LEU A 296 5.95 13.30 -19.85
CA LEU A 296 5.67 12.00 -19.24
C LEU A 296 4.74 11.15 -20.11
N ASN A 297 3.81 11.77 -20.83
CA ASN A 297 2.77 11.10 -21.62
C ASN A 297 3.20 10.84 -23.07
N GLU A 298 4.40 10.28 -23.26
CA GLU A 298 4.84 9.83 -24.59
C GLU A 298 4.09 8.54 -25.00
N PHE A 299 3.76 7.69 -24.01
CA PHE A 299 2.90 6.51 -24.21
C PHE A 299 1.99 6.31 -22.99
N LYS A 300 0.72 6.00 -23.24
CA LYS A 300 -0.28 5.82 -22.18
C LYS A 300 -0.77 4.38 -22.14
N ILE A 301 -0.74 3.78 -20.96
CA ILE A 301 -1.33 2.48 -20.66
C ILE A 301 -2.50 2.69 -19.71
N LEU A 302 -3.69 2.21 -20.10
CA LEU A 302 -4.87 2.22 -19.25
C LEU A 302 -5.03 0.85 -18.60
N LEU A 303 -5.06 0.83 -17.26
CA LEU A 303 -5.38 -0.36 -16.49
C LEU A 303 -6.87 -0.33 -16.14
N PRO A 304 -7.66 -1.29 -16.65
CA PRO A 304 -9.07 -1.36 -16.34
C PRO A 304 -9.29 -1.74 -14.87
N ALA A 305 -10.41 -1.28 -14.32
CA ALA A 305 -10.86 -1.73 -13.01
C ALA A 305 -11.17 -3.23 -13.00
N LEU A 306 -11.13 -3.87 -11.83
CA LEU A 306 -11.35 -5.32 -11.72
C LEU A 306 -12.73 -5.74 -12.23
N ARG A 307 -13.77 -4.94 -11.98
CA ARG A 307 -15.15 -5.13 -12.50
C ARG A 307 -15.25 -5.11 -14.03
N GLU A 308 -14.25 -4.57 -14.74
CA GLU A 308 -14.18 -4.49 -16.20
C GLU A 308 -13.36 -5.63 -16.82
N ARG A 309 -12.82 -6.53 -15.98
CA ARG A 309 -11.96 -7.65 -16.40
C ARG A 309 -12.68 -8.99 -16.50
N ASP A 310 -14.01 -9.00 -16.40
CA ASP A 310 -14.89 -10.17 -16.60
C ASP A 310 -14.31 -11.51 -16.09
N LYS A 311 -13.92 -12.37 -17.03
CA LYS A 311 -13.43 -13.73 -16.75
C LYS A 311 -12.12 -13.79 -15.94
N ASP A 312 -11.38 -12.70 -15.84
CA ASP A 312 -10.12 -12.68 -15.10
C ASP A 312 -10.35 -12.68 -13.59
N LEU A 313 -11.51 -12.22 -13.12
CA LEU A 313 -11.83 -12.20 -11.69
C LEU A 313 -11.78 -13.62 -11.08
N GLU A 314 -12.36 -14.61 -11.75
CA GLU A 314 -12.33 -16.00 -11.26
C GLU A 314 -10.90 -16.54 -11.20
N LEU A 315 -10.08 -16.23 -12.20
CA LEU A 315 -8.67 -16.59 -12.25
C LEU A 315 -7.87 -15.94 -11.11
N PHE A 316 -8.13 -14.67 -10.79
CA PHE A 316 -7.50 -13.98 -9.67
C PHE A 316 -7.93 -14.55 -8.32
N ILE A 317 -9.22 -14.89 -8.14
CA ILE A 317 -9.72 -15.53 -6.91
C ILE A 317 -8.99 -16.85 -6.67
N GLU A 318 -8.92 -17.74 -7.67
CA GLU A 318 -8.23 -19.02 -7.56
C GLU A 318 -6.73 -18.85 -7.21
N HIS A 319 -6.09 -17.86 -7.84
CA HIS A 319 -4.69 -17.57 -7.58
C HIS A 319 -4.47 -17.10 -6.16
N PHE A 320 -5.25 -16.13 -5.69
CA PHE A 320 -5.09 -15.60 -4.34
C PHE A 320 -5.46 -16.62 -3.26
N ILE A 321 -6.38 -17.56 -3.52
CA ILE A 321 -6.62 -18.71 -2.61
C ILE A 321 -5.36 -19.56 -2.52
N LYS A 322 -4.75 -19.95 -3.65
CA LYS A 322 -3.51 -20.75 -3.66
C LYS A 322 -2.37 -20.04 -2.93
N LEU A 323 -2.20 -18.75 -3.16
CA LEU A 323 -1.18 -17.93 -2.52
C LEU A 323 -1.40 -17.85 -1.01
N SER A 324 -2.63 -17.54 -0.59
CA SER A 324 -3.01 -17.44 0.82
C SER A 324 -2.92 -18.78 1.55
N ASN A 325 -3.26 -19.91 0.89
CA ASN A 325 -3.06 -21.24 1.44
C ASN A 325 -1.58 -21.51 1.74
N LYS A 326 -0.69 -21.17 0.80
CA LYS A 326 0.76 -21.32 0.98
C LYS A 326 1.30 -20.43 2.11
N GLU A 327 0.84 -19.18 2.16
CA GLU A 327 1.32 -18.18 3.13
C GLU A 327 0.83 -18.48 4.56
N LEU A 328 -0.41 -18.98 4.69
CA LEU A 328 -1.08 -19.19 5.99
C LEU A 328 -1.05 -20.65 6.46
N ASP A 329 -0.39 -21.55 5.71
CA ASP A 329 -0.40 -23.01 5.94
C ASP A 329 -1.83 -23.55 6.08
N ARG A 330 -2.69 -23.18 5.12
CA ARG A 330 -4.10 -23.58 5.03
C ARG A 330 -4.33 -24.43 3.76
N ASN A 331 -5.49 -25.07 3.68
CA ASN A 331 -5.84 -25.94 2.55
C ASN A 331 -7.30 -25.75 2.10
N VAL A 332 -7.69 -24.50 1.90
CA VAL A 332 -9.01 -24.15 1.35
C VAL A 332 -9.03 -24.51 -0.13
N LYS A 333 -9.92 -25.40 -0.55
CA LYS A 333 -10.04 -25.90 -1.93
C LYS A 333 -11.31 -25.45 -2.62
N HIS A 334 -12.37 -25.24 -1.84
CA HIS A 334 -13.71 -25.00 -2.35
C HIS A 334 -14.30 -23.73 -1.78
N LEU A 335 -15.12 -23.09 -2.59
CA LEU A 335 -16.00 -21.99 -2.17
C LEU A 335 -17.42 -22.49 -2.17
N ALA A 336 -18.17 -22.25 -1.10
CA ALA A 336 -19.61 -22.49 -1.11
C ALA A 336 -20.27 -21.71 -2.27
N PRO A 337 -21.31 -22.22 -2.92
CA PRO A 337 -21.95 -21.55 -4.06
C PRO A 337 -22.36 -20.11 -3.79
N ALA A 338 -22.81 -19.83 -2.55
CA ALA A 338 -23.18 -18.48 -2.13
C ALA A 338 -21.96 -17.54 -2.06
N VAL A 339 -20.83 -18.03 -1.52
CA VAL A 339 -19.55 -17.29 -1.47
C VAL A 339 -19.04 -16.99 -2.87
N LYS A 340 -19.00 -17.99 -3.75
CA LYS A 340 -18.58 -17.82 -5.14
C LYS A 340 -19.45 -16.79 -5.87
N SER A 341 -20.77 -16.89 -5.73
CA SER A 341 -21.70 -15.94 -6.33
C SER A 341 -21.48 -14.52 -5.81
N LEU A 342 -21.22 -14.36 -4.51
CA LEU A 342 -20.96 -13.07 -3.89
C LEU A 342 -19.66 -12.46 -4.43
N LEU A 343 -18.56 -13.20 -4.44
CA LEU A 343 -17.28 -12.72 -4.92
C LEU A 343 -17.30 -12.29 -6.40
N LEU A 344 -18.08 -13.01 -7.24
CA LEU A 344 -18.20 -12.70 -8.68
C LEU A 344 -19.11 -11.51 -8.98
N ASN A 345 -20.05 -11.17 -8.10
CA ASN A 345 -21.00 -10.08 -8.30
C ASN A 345 -20.66 -8.80 -7.52
N TYR A 346 -19.58 -8.79 -6.76
CA TYR A 346 -19.11 -7.62 -6.02
C TYR A 346 -18.29 -6.70 -6.92
N ASP A 347 -18.45 -5.37 -6.78
CA ASP A 347 -17.84 -4.38 -7.66
C ASP A 347 -16.34 -4.14 -7.45
N TRP A 348 -15.80 -4.63 -6.32
CA TRP A 348 -14.38 -4.52 -5.97
C TRP A 348 -13.82 -3.09 -6.07
N PRO A 349 -14.34 -2.12 -5.29
CA PRO A 349 -13.87 -0.74 -5.33
C PRO A 349 -12.36 -0.58 -5.03
N GLY A 350 -11.79 -1.46 -4.20
CA GLY A 350 -10.35 -1.53 -3.95
C GLY A 350 -9.58 -2.46 -4.89
N ASN A 351 -10.22 -2.94 -5.97
CA ASN A 351 -9.63 -3.75 -7.04
C ASN A 351 -8.87 -4.99 -6.52
N LEU A 352 -7.72 -5.31 -7.08
CA LEU A 352 -6.90 -6.48 -6.71
C LEU A 352 -6.35 -6.40 -5.28
N ARG A 353 -6.14 -5.18 -4.75
CA ARG A 353 -5.67 -5.00 -3.36
C ARG A 353 -6.75 -5.45 -2.37
N GLU A 354 -7.98 -5.04 -2.58
CA GLU A 354 -9.11 -5.45 -1.77
C GLU A 354 -9.37 -6.96 -1.94
N LEU A 355 -9.42 -7.45 -3.17
CA LEU A 355 -9.61 -8.87 -3.46
C LEU A 355 -8.58 -9.74 -2.73
N LYS A 356 -7.29 -9.42 -2.81
CA LYS A 356 -6.21 -10.15 -2.12
C LYS A 356 -6.45 -10.19 -0.61
N ASN A 357 -6.80 -9.05 -0.01
CA ASN A 357 -7.04 -8.95 1.44
C ASN A 357 -8.27 -9.76 1.87
N VAL A 358 -9.38 -9.66 1.14
CA VAL A 358 -10.60 -10.41 1.42
C VAL A 358 -10.36 -11.91 1.31
N ILE A 359 -9.70 -12.37 0.24
CA ILE A 359 -9.37 -13.79 0.06
C ILE A 359 -8.43 -14.29 1.16
N LYS A 360 -7.40 -13.52 1.51
CA LYS A 360 -6.49 -13.89 2.60
C LYS A 360 -7.21 -14.03 3.94
N ARG A 361 -8.09 -13.08 4.28
CA ARG A 361 -8.94 -13.15 5.48
C ARG A 361 -9.88 -14.35 5.43
N MET A 362 -10.54 -14.58 4.31
CA MET A 362 -11.43 -15.72 4.10
C MET A 362 -10.71 -17.05 4.33
N VAL A 363 -9.51 -17.23 3.73
CA VAL A 363 -8.69 -18.44 3.91
C VAL A 363 -8.26 -18.62 5.37
N LEU A 364 -7.89 -17.53 6.06
CA LEU A 364 -7.50 -17.58 7.47
C LEU A 364 -8.66 -18.04 8.38
N LEU A 365 -9.87 -17.53 8.14
CA LEU A 365 -11.05 -17.78 8.96
C LEU A 365 -11.74 -19.12 8.63
N THR A 366 -11.41 -19.76 7.51
CA THR A 366 -12.00 -21.03 7.12
C THR A 366 -11.38 -22.18 7.94
N PRO A 367 -12.15 -22.91 8.76
CA PRO A 367 -11.60 -23.98 9.60
C PRO A 367 -11.30 -25.29 8.84
N GLY A 368 -11.89 -25.46 7.66
CA GLY A 368 -11.79 -26.67 6.83
C GLY A 368 -11.27 -26.39 5.43
N ASP A 369 -11.74 -27.15 4.45
CA ASP A 369 -11.37 -27.04 3.03
C ASP A 369 -12.37 -26.24 2.18
N THR A 370 -13.51 -25.86 2.76
CA THR A 370 -14.61 -25.15 2.08
C THR A 370 -14.89 -23.82 2.79
N ALA A 371 -14.77 -22.71 2.07
CA ALA A 371 -15.07 -21.38 2.60
C ALA A 371 -16.59 -21.11 2.56
N GLU A 372 -17.13 -20.77 3.72
CA GLU A 372 -18.53 -20.42 3.94
C GLU A 372 -18.73 -18.90 4.12
N MET A 373 -19.99 -18.45 4.14
CA MET A 373 -20.32 -17.01 4.20
C MET A 373 -19.77 -16.31 5.45
N GLU A 374 -19.63 -17.01 6.57
CA GLU A 374 -19.12 -16.51 7.84
C GLU A 374 -17.65 -16.12 7.77
N SER A 375 -16.90 -16.62 6.76
CA SER A 375 -15.50 -16.28 6.53
C SER A 375 -15.29 -14.96 5.78
N LEU A 376 -16.38 -14.36 5.26
CA LEU A 376 -16.32 -13.08 4.53
C LEU A 376 -16.58 -11.87 5.45
N PRO A 377 -16.12 -10.67 5.09
CA PRO A 377 -16.42 -9.44 5.81
C PRO A 377 -17.92 -9.12 5.81
N ASP A 378 -18.46 -8.71 6.97
CA ASP A 378 -19.88 -8.35 7.12
C ASP A 378 -20.29 -7.20 6.21
N GLU A 379 -19.40 -6.23 5.99
CA GLU A 379 -19.62 -5.09 5.11
C GLU A 379 -19.91 -5.53 3.67
N MET A 380 -19.20 -6.55 3.21
CA MET A 380 -19.39 -7.11 1.86
C MET A 380 -20.73 -7.84 1.74
N ILE A 381 -21.12 -8.57 2.77
CA ILE A 381 -22.42 -9.26 2.83
C ILE A 381 -23.57 -8.24 2.85
N LEU A 382 -23.42 -7.13 3.59
CA LEU A 382 -24.40 -6.05 3.68
C LEU A 382 -24.51 -5.25 2.37
N ALA A 383 -23.39 -4.96 1.70
CA ALA A 383 -23.38 -4.21 0.45
C ALA A 383 -24.22 -4.90 -0.64
N ILE A 384 -24.15 -6.24 -0.74
CA ILE A 384 -24.95 -6.98 -1.72
C ILE A 384 -26.44 -7.07 -1.32
N LYS A 385 -26.75 -7.14 -0.01
CA LYS A 385 -28.15 -7.10 0.44
C LYS A 385 -28.83 -5.75 0.13
N GLN A 386 -28.03 -4.68 0.00
CA GLN A 386 -28.52 -3.33 -0.31
C GLN A 386 -28.49 -3.01 -1.81
N SER A 387 -27.73 -3.76 -2.61
CA SER A 387 -27.72 -3.60 -4.07
C SER A 387 -29.00 -4.20 -4.65
N PRO A 388 -29.83 -3.45 -5.38
CA PRO A 388 -31.00 -4.01 -6.05
C PRO A 388 -30.51 -5.07 -7.05
N LYS A 389 -31.04 -6.28 -6.96
CA LYS A 389 -30.78 -7.35 -7.92
C LYS A 389 -31.05 -6.82 -9.33
N PRO A 390 -30.13 -6.97 -10.31
CA PRO A 390 -30.42 -6.74 -11.70
C PRO A 390 -31.27 -7.93 -12.21
N GLY A 391 -32.55 -7.83 -11.96
CA GLY A 391 -33.53 -8.87 -12.33
C GLY A 391 -34.91 -8.28 -12.42
N GLY A 392 -35.12 -7.40 -13.39
CA GLY A 392 -36.38 -6.77 -13.68
C GLY A 392 -36.19 -5.30 -14.02
N SER A 393 -36.19 -5.00 -15.31
CA SER A 393 -36.16 -3.63 -15.84
C SER A 393 -37.50 -2.91 -15.58
N ASP A 394 -37.88 -2.78 -14.31
CA ASP A 394 -38.98 -1.93 -13.89
C ASP A 394 -38.40 -0.58 -13.48
N LEU A 395 -38.40 0.37 -14.43
CA LEU A 395 -38.01 1.77 -14.20
C LEU A 395 -38.69 2.36 -12.98
N LYS A 396 -39.85 1.83 -12.57
CA LYS A 396 -40.59 2.26 -11.41
C LYS A 396 -39.90 1.83 -10.09
N ALA A 397 -39.38 0.60 -10.02
CA ALA A 397 -38.67 0.10 -8.84
C ALA A 397 -37.32 0.83 -8.65
N ILE A 398 -36.60 1.13 -9.74
CA ILE A 398 -35.36 1.92 -9.70
C ILE A 398 -35.63 3.36 -9.23
N ASN A 399 -36.67 3.99 -9.73
CA ASN A 399 -37.07 5.34 -9.31
C ASN A 399 -37.51 5.37 -7.84
N GLU A 400 -38.24 4.36 -7.37
CA GLU A 400 -38.68 4.25 -5.97
C GLU A 400 -37.50 4.05 -5.01
N SER A 401 -36.51 3.26 -5.39
CA SER A 401 -35.28 3.07 -4.60
C SER A 401 -34.44 4.35 -4.51
N ASN A 402 -34.23 5.03 -5.64
CA ASN A 402 -33.50 6.31 -5.67
C ASN A 402 -34.22 7.39 -4.87
N GLU A 403 -35.55 7.44 -4.97
CA GLU A 403 -36.36 8.39 -4.21
C GLU A 403 -36.30 8.13 -2.70
N LYS A 404 -36.36 6.87 -2.27
CA LYS A 404 -36.20 6.48 -0.85
C LYS A 404 -34.86 6.94 -0.30
N THR A 405 -33.77 6.67 -1.02
CA THR A 405 -32.41 7.07 -0.62
C THR A 405 -32.29 8.58 -0.49
N LEU A 406 -32.77 9.33 -1.46
CA LEU A 406 -32.74 10.80 -1.47
C LEU A 406 -33.52 11.40 -0.29
N ILE A 407 -34.67 10.83 0.05
CA ILE A 407 -35.45 11.26 1.23
C ILE A 407 -34.69 11.01 2.52
N ILE A 408 -34.08 9.83 2.70
CA ILE A 408 -33.30 9.47 3.91
C ILE A 408 -32.10 10.39 4.06
N GLU A 409 -31.31 10.58 3.02
CA GLU A 409 -30.13 11.47 3.05
C GLU A 409 -30.50 12.91 3.39
N THR A 410 -31.61 13.40 2.82
CA THR A 410 -32.10 14.74 3.11
C THR A 410 -32.57 14.88 4.54
N LEU A 411 -33.27 13.88 5.09
CA LEU A 411 -33.71 13.87 6.50
C LEU A 411 -32.50 13.89 7.44
N ILE A 412 -31.49 13.08 7.18
CA ILE A 412 -30.24 13.06 7.97
C ILE A 412 -29.57 14.45 7.94
N LYS A 413 -29.44 15.04 6.74
CA LYS A 413 -28.82 16.37 6.53
C LYS A 413 -29.52 17.48 7.31
N VAL A 414 -30.83 17.42 7.46
CA VAL A 414 -31.62 18.41 8.24
C VAL A 414 -31.94 17.95 9.67
N LYS A 415 -31.27 16.93 10.19
CA LYS A 415 -31.47 16.37 11.53
C LYS A 415 -32.95 16.01 11.78
N TYR A 416 -33.56 15.27 10.83
CA TYR A 416 -34.94 14.82 10.83
C TYR A 416 -36.03 15.92 10.91
N ASN A 417 -35.66 17.15 10.53
CA ASN A 417 -36.63 18.25 10.43
C ASN A 417 -37.44 18.11 9.13
N LYS A 418 -38.62 17.44 9.22
CA LYS A 418 -39.48 17.12 8.07
C LYS A 418 -39.92 18.36 7.27
N SER A 419 -40.09 19.52 7.91
CA SER A 419 -40.45 20.76 7.20
C SER A 419 -39.29 21.34 6.38
N LYS A 420 -38.05 21.24 6.88
CA LYS A 420 -36.86 21.64 6.13
C LYS A 420 -36.54 20.63 5.02
N ALA A 421 -36.75 19.34 5.28
CA ALA A 421 -36.56 18.29 4.28
C ALA A 421 -37.51 18.48 3.07
N ALA A 422 -38.78 18.72 3.31
CA ALA A 422 -39.75 18.98 2.25
C ALA A 422 -39.36 20.17 1.37
N LYS A 423 -38.87 21.27 1.97
CA LYS A 423 -38.34 22.43 1.24
C LYS A 423 -37.12 22.10 0.41
N LEU A 424 -36.17 21.35 0.93
CA LEU A 424 -34.95 20.96 0.19
C LEU A 424 -35.23 20.01 -0.97
N LEU A 425 -36.25 19.13 -0.80
CA LEU A 425 -36.69 18.21 -1.83
C LEU A 425 -37.65 18.85 -2.85
N ASN A 426 -37.98 20.13 -2.65
CA ASN A 426 -38.94 20.88 -3.46
C ASN A 426 -40.30 20.18 -3.63
N ILE A 427 -40.80 19.56 -2.54
CA ILE A 427 -42.10 18.94 -2.42
C ILE A 427 -42.88 19.52 -1.25
N ASP A 428 -44.18 19.40 -1.29
CA ASP A 428 -45.02 19.79 -0.15
C ASP A 428 -44.87 18.78 1.02
N ARG A 429 -45.15 19.26 2.23
CA ARG A 429 -45.00 18.48 3.46
C ARG A 429 -45.90 17.22 3.47
N LYS A 430 -47.09 17.30 2.90
CA LYS A 430 -48.03 16.19 2.83
C LYS A 430 -47.52 15.07 1.92
N THR A 431 -46.96 15.44 0.80
CA THR A 431 -46.28 14.53 -0.14
C THR A 431 -45.08 13.83 0.50
N LEU A 432 -44.26 14.57 1.29
CA LEU A 432 -43.15 13.94 2.02
C LEU A 432 -43.63 12.91 3.02
N TYR A 433 -44.67 13.22 3.80
CA TYR A 433 -45.23 12.25 4.77
C TYR A 433 -45.78 11.02 4.10
N SER A 434 -46.55 11.15 3.02
CA SER A 434 -47.07 10.03 2.25
C SER A 434 -45.98 9.13 1.65
N LYS A 435 -44.87 9.75 1.19
CA LYS A 435 -43.69 9.01 0.70
C LYS A 435 -42.92 8.32 1.82
N MET A 436 -42.79 8.96 3.00
CA MET A 436 -42.16 8.35 4.17
C MET A 436 -42.92 7.13 4.64
N GLU A 437 -44.27 7.25 4.72
CA GLU A 437 -45.16 6.13 5.07
C GLU A 437 -45.06 4.99 4.06
N ARG A 438 -45.08 5.31 2.76
CA ARG A 438 -44.95 4.34 1.66
C ARG A 438 -43.63 3.57 1.68
N TYR A 439 -42.56 4.23 2.07
CA TYR A 439 -41.20 3.68 2.09
C TYR A 439 -40.78 3.17 3.47
N GLU A 440 -41.66 3.17 4.45
CA GLU A 440 -41.38 2.77 5.84
C GLU A 440 -40.16 3.50 6.42
N ILE A 441 -40.12 4.83 6.25
CA ILE A 441 -39.07 5.69 6.79
C ILE A 441 -39.60 6.35 8.07
N GLU A 442 -39.01 6.07 9.24
CA GLU A 442 -39.36 6.66 10.52
C GLU A 442 -38.89 8.10 10.72
#